data_94eb65baa1c91a466716d9d2701f9c43
#
_entry.id   94eb65baa1c91a466716d9d2701f9c43
#
_cell.length_a   1.000
_cell.length_b   1.000
_cell.length_c   1.000
_cell.angle_alpha   90.00
_cell.angle_beta   90.00
_cell.angle_gamma   90.00
#
_symmetry.space_group_name_H-M   'P 1'
#
loop_
_entity.id
_entity.type
_entity.pdbx_description
1 polymer ?
#
loop_
_entity_poly.entity_id
_entity_poly.type
_entity_poly.pdbx_seq_one_letter_code
_entity_poly.pdbx_strand_id
1 'polypeptide(L)'
;AGGDHSVTLPIFRALAKQRPVGMVHFDAHCDTGDDYLGSKFHHGAPFRRAVEEGLLDPKRTIQIGIRGSLNDLDIWKFSHDSGMRVIYIEEYHELGWKAVVEEARRVVGDGPTYISFDVDGLDPVYAPGTGTPEVGGLTTLEAQLMIRGLQGLNLIGGDLVEVAPPFDPTGNTALVGATLMFEILCVVADAVARRKV
;
A
#
# COMPACT_ATOMS: atom_id res chain seq x y z
N ALA A 1 4.77 -0.06 -11.86
CA ALA A 1 5.99 0.00 -11.07
C ALA A 1 6.54 1.42 -11.11
N GLY A 2 6.86 1.96 -9.99
CA GLY A 2 7.24 3.35 -9.89
C GLY A 2 8.58 3.58 -9.21
N GLY A 3 8.89 4.85 -9.09
CA GLY A 3 9.80 5.50 -8.20
C GLY A 3 9.16 5.68 -6.83
N ASP A 4 9.20 6.92 -6.30
CA ASP A 4 8.64 7.20 -4.99
C ASP A 4 7.10 7.10 -4.97
N HIS A 5 6.51 7.05 -3.77
CA HIS A 5 5.08 6.79 -3.59
C HIS A 5 4.16 7.90 -4.13
N SER A 6 4.70 9.09 -4.44
CA SER A 6 3.90 10.19 -5.01
C SER A 6 3.26 9.85 -6.37
N VAL A 7 3.79 8.83 -7.09
CA VAL A 7 3.25 8.38 -8.38
C VAL A 7 1.82 7.83 -8.28
N THR A 8 1.39 7.39 -7.10
CA THR A 8 0.06 6.80 -6.90
C THR A 8 -1.06 7.84 -6.96
N LEU A 9 -0.80 9.09 -6.56
CA LEU A 9 -1.81 10.16 -6.65
C LEU A 9 -2.29 10.44 -8.08
N PRO A 10 -1.42 10.65 -9.11
CA PRO A 10 -1.88 10.80 -10.48
C PRO A 10 -2.59 9.55 -11.04
N ILE A 11 -2.25 8.36 -10.55
CA ILE A 11 -2.98 7.13 -10.91
C ILE A 11 -4.42 7.20 -10.37
N PHE A 12 -4.62 7.59 -9.10
CA PHE A 12 -5.97 7.79 -8.55
C PHE A 12 -6.77 8.86 -9.30
N ARG A 13 -6.15 9.97 -9.68
CA ARG A 13 -6.79 10.99 -10.52
C ARG A 13 -7.27 10.43 -11.87
N ALA A 14 -6.59 9.41 -12.40
CA ALA A 14 -7.01 8.74 -13.64
C ALA A 14 -8.11 7.70 -13.40
N LEU A 15 -8.04 6.91 -12.33
CA LEU A 15 -8.93 5.78 -12.06
C LEU A 15 -10.23 6.18 -11.36
N ALA A 16 -10.20 7.17 -10.46
CA ALA A 16 -11.32 7.54 -9.60
C ALA A 16 -12.25 8.61 -10.19
N LYS A 17 -12.24 8.82 -11.53
CA LYS A 17 -13.03 9.87 -12.21
C LYS A 17 -14.54 9.79 -11.95
N GLN A 18 -15.08 8.61 -11.73
CA GLN A 18 -16.53 8.41 -11.58
C GLN A 18 -16.95 8.25 -10.11
N ARG A 19 -16.07 7.72 -9.28
CA ARG A 19 -16.33 7.47 -7.85
C ARG A 19 -15.02 7.21 -7.11
N PRO A 20 -14.95 7.47 -5.80
CA PRO A 20 -13.80 7.11 -4.98
C PRO A 20 -13.52 5.61 -5.02
N VAL A 21 -12.25 5.24 -4.91
CA VAL A 21 -11.80 3.85 -4.86
C VAL A 21 -11.45 3.46 -3.42
N GLY A 22 -11.54 2.17 -3.09
CA GLY A 22 -10.96 1.61 -1.88
C GLY A 22 -9.50 1.24 -2.11
N MET A 23 -8.75 0.98 -1.03
CA MET A 23 -7.33 0.62 -1.14
C MET A 23 -6.92 -0.42 -0.11
N VAL A 24 -6.11 -1.38 -0.55
CA VAL A 24 -5.27 -2.20 0.31
C VAL A 24 -3.84 -1.69 0.17
N HIS A 25 -3.31 -1.14 1.24
CA HIS A 25 -2.00 -0.51 1.31
C HIS A 25 -1.06 -1.31 2.19
N PHE A 26 0.07 -1.75 1.65
CA PHE A 26 1.15 -2.42 2.37
C PHE A 26 2.33 -1.47 2.44
N ASP A 27 2.77 -1.14 3.66
CA ASP A 27 3.78 -0.09 3.87
C ASP A 27 4.27 -0.09 5.32
N ALA A 28 5.45 0.41 5.57
CA ALA A 28 5.85 0.80 6.92
C ALA A 28 5.19 2.10 7.37
N HIS A 29 4.78 2.96 6.41
CA HIS A 29 4.28 4.31 6.62
C HIS A 29 2.80 4.45 6.22
N CYS A 30 2.12 5.45 6.77
CA CYS A 30 0.74 5.74 6.37
C CYS A 30 0.63 6.56 5.07
N ASP A 31 1.65 7.30 4.72
CA ASP A 31 1.70 8.20 3.57
C ASP A 31 0.53 9.20 3.49
N THR A 32 0.15 9.67 4.67
CA THR A 32 -0.93 10.64 4.90
C THR A 32 -0.42 11.94 5.51
N GLY A 33 0.88 12.25 5.34
CA GLY A 33 1.49 13.50 5.76
C GLY A 33 0.86 14.72 5.11
N ASP A 34 1.08 15.91 5.68
CA ASP A 34 0.56 17.16 5.11
C ASP A 34 1.64 17.89 4.32
N ASP A 35 2.32 18.82 4.96
CA ASP A 35 3.37 19.62 4.34
C ASP A 35 4.74 19.07 4.73
N TYR A 36 5.64 18.99 3.76
CA TYR A 36 7.03 18.70 3.99
C TYR A 36 7.90 19.65 3.19
N LEU A 37 8.70 20.46 3.88
CA LEU A 37 9.57 21.48 3.29
C LEU A 37 8.82 22.48 2.36
N GLY A 38 7.59 22.83 2.69
CA GLY A 38 6.76 23.77 1.92
C GLY A 38 6.02 23.14 0.74
N SER A 39 6.00 21.80 0.63
CA SER A 39 5.25 21.09 -0.39
C SER A 39 4.25 20.10 0.24
N LYS A 40 3.02 20.13 -0.28
CA LYS A 40 1.99 19.13 0.03
C LYS A 40 2.04 17.89 -0.89
N PHE A 41 2.90 17.94 -1.91
CA PHE A 41 3.06 16.87 -2.90
C PHE A 41 4.45 16.25 -2.74
N HIS A 42 4.53 15.21 -1.93
CA HIS A 42 5.73 14.44 -1.66
C HIS A 42 5.36 12.96 -1.42
N HIS A 43 6.35 12.08 -1.38
CA HIS A 43 6.12 10.63 -1.28
C HIS A 43 5.33 10.22 -0.04
N GLY A 44 5.49 10.88 1.10
CA GLY A 44 4.74 10.61 2.34
C GLY A 44 3.35 11.24 2.42
N ALA A 45 2.75 11.76 1.31
CA ALA A 45 1.48 12.47 1.34
C ALA A 45 0.42 12.06 0.29
N PRO A 46 0.66 11.08 -0.60
CA PRO A 46 -0.24 10.82 -1.73
C PRO A 46 -1.67 10.47 -1.28
N PHE A 47 -1.82 9.72 -0.20
CA PHE A 47 -3.14 9.25 0.24
C PHE A 47 -3.94 10.32 0.95
N ARG A 48 -3.30 11.23 1.67
CA ARG A 48 -4.01 12.41 2.19
C ARG A 48 -4.55 13.25 1.04
N ARG A 49 -3.74 13.53 0.03
CA ARG A 49 -4.19 14.27 -1.17
C ARG A 49 -5.32 13.53 -1.88
N ALA A 50 -5.22 12.21 -2.03
CA ALA A 50 -6.27 11.41 -2.66
C ALA A 50 -7.60 11.47 -1.91
N VAL A 51 -7.59 11.47 -0.57
CA VAL A 51 -8.80 11.65 0.25
C VAL A 51 -9.36 13.06 0.11
N GLU A 52 -8.51 14.09 0.23
CA GLU A 52 -8.93 15.50 0.12
C GLU A 52 -9.50 15.85 -1.26
N GLU A 53 -9.02 15.20 -2.32
CA GLU A 53 -9.53 15.32 -3.69
C GLU A 53 -10.77 14.44 -3.95
N GLY A 54 -11.22 13.64 -2.97
CA GLY A 54 -12.38 12.75 -3.14
C GLY A 54 -12.13 11.54 -4.05
N LEU A 55 -10.86 11.15 -4.25
CA LEU A 55 -10.45 10.04 -5.11
C LEU A 55 -10.36 8.71 -4.36
N LEU A 56 -9.98 8.76 -3.08
CA LEU A 56 -9.84 7.63 -2.18
C LEU A 56 -10.92 7.67 -1.10
N ASP A 57 -11.63 6.55 -0.91
CA ASP A 57 -12.57 6.39 0.19
C ASP A 57 -11.83 5.88 1.43
N PRO A 58 -11.62 6.72 2.46
CA PRO A 58 -10.87 6.32 3.64
C PRO A 58 -11.56 5.20 4.44
N LYS A 59 -12.89 5.10 4.41
CA LYS A 59 -13.63 4.02 5.09
C LYS A 59 -13.51 2.67 4.39
N ARG A 60 -13.01 2.67 3.17
CA ARG A 60 -12.70 1.49 2.36
C ARG A 60 -11.19 1.36 2.12
N THR A 61 -10.40 1.92 3.02
CA THR A 61 -8.94 1.87 2.98
C THR A 61 -8.40 1.15 4.20
N ILE A 62 -7.51 0.19 3.97
CA ILE A 62 -6.74 -0.50 5.01
C ILE A 62 -5.26 -0.34 4.74
N GLN A 63 -4.51 0.01 5.77
CA GLN A 63 -3.06 0.17 5.78
C GLN A 63 -2.45 -0.92 6.66
N ILE A 64 -1.49 -1.69 6.14
CA ILE A 64 -0.98 -2.92 6.76
C ILE A 64 0.53 -2.86 6.88
N GLY A 65 1.05 -3.08 8.10
CA GLY A 65 2.48 -3.14 8.38
C GLY A 65 3.06 -1.85 8.97
N ILE A 66 2.20 -0.90 9.32
CA ILE A 66 2.58 0.43 9.81
C ILE A 66 3.43 0.31 11.07
N ARG A 67 4.60 0.98 11.07
CA ARG A 67 5.58 0.90 12.14
C ARG A 67 6.61 2.03 12.04
N GLY A 68 7.67 1.91 12.81
CA GLY A 68 8.85 2.74 12.68
C GLY A 68 8.83 4.01 13.52
N SER A 69 9.87 4.80 13.33
CA SER A 69 10.08 6.05 14.05
C SER A 69 9.25 7.18 13.45
N LEU A 70 8.66 7.99 14.32
CA LEU A 70 7.89 9.16 13.91
C LEU A 70 8.74 10.42 14.09
N ASN A 71 8.78 11.23 13.06
CA ASN A 71 9.29 12.60 13.14
C ASN A 71 8.20 13.62 13.53
N ASP A 72 6.92 13.20 13.49
CA ASP A 72 5.75 13.97 13.91
C ASP A 72 4.75 13.01 14.57
N LEU A 73 4.28 13.33 15.79
CA LEU A 73 3.30 12.52 16.52
C LEU A 73 1.94 12.47 15.81
N ASP A 74 1.63 13.43 14.97
CA ASP A 74 0.36 13.52 14.24
C ASP A 74 0.40 12.81 12.86
N ILE A 75 1.51 12.21 12.49
CA ILE A 75 1.67 11.62 11.14
C ILE A 75 0.66 10.50 10.85
N TRP A 76 0.23 9.75 11.87
CA TRP A 76 -0.79 8.71 11.75
C TRP A 76 -2.22 9.22 11.99
N LYS A 77 -2.32 10.43 12.56
CA LYS A 77 -3.59 11.01 12.99
C LYS A 77 -4.59 11.14 11.86
N PHE A 78 -4.15 11.59 10.68
CA PHE A 78 -5.02 11.75 9.53
C PHE A 78 -5.66 10.41 9.09
N SER A 79 -4.90 9.32 9.07
CA SER A 79 -5.42 7.99 8.74
C SER A 79 -6.54 7.58 9.69
N HIS A 80 -6.35 7.75 10.99
CA HIS A 80 -7.37 7.44 12.00
C HIS A 80 -8.58 8.36 11.93
N ASP A 81 -8.37 9.67 11.87
CA ASP A 81 -9.45 10.68 11.87
C ASP A 81 -10.32 10.57 10.60
N SER A 82 -9.74 10.22 9.47
CA SER A 82 -10.48 9.99 8.23
C SER A 82 -11.27 8.68 8.20
N GLY A 83 -10.94 7.74 9.09
CA GLY A 83 -11.62 6.46 9.24
C GLY A 83 -10.96 5.31 8.47
N MET A 84 -9.70 5.43 8.10
CA MET A 84 -8.92 4.31 7.57
C MET A 84 -8.71 3.24 8.64
N ARG A 85 -8.68 1.99 8.25
CA ARG A 85 -8.23 0.89 9.10
C ARG A 85 -6.71 0.81 9.04
N VAL A 86 -6.05 1.11 10.14
CA VAL A 86 -4.59 0.98 10.27
C VAL A 86 -4.28 -0.29 11.06
N ILE A 87 -3.50 -1.20 10.50
CA ILE A 87 -2.96 -2.39 11.17
C ILE A 87 -1.46 -2.14 11.39
N TYR A 88 -1.11 -1.88 12.63
CA TYR A 88 0.28 -1.80 13.06
C TYR A 88 0.95 -3.17 12.99
N ILE A 89 2.26 -3.19 12.88
CA ILE A 89 2.99 -4.45 12.70
C ILE A 89 2.80 -5.41 13.89
N GLU A 90 2.66 -4.88 15.11
CA GLU A 90 2.41 -5.68 16.31
C GLU A 90 1.04 -6.37 16.21
N GLU A 91 0.00 -5.63 15.83
CA GLU A 91 -1.33 -6.19 15.61
C GLU A 91 -1.31 -7.23 14.48
N TYR A 92 -0.56 -6.96 13.41
CA TYR A 92 -0.37 -7.93 12.33
C TYR A 92 0.20 -9.26 12.85
N HIS A 93 1.22 -9.23 13.70
CA HIS A 93 1.82 -10.43 14.28
C HIS A 93 0.87 -11.19 15.21
N GLU A 94 0.00 -10.48 15.93
CA GLU A 94 -1.03 -11.11 16.78
C GLU A 94 -2.11 -11.81 15.95
N LEU A 95 -2.56 -11.17 14.87
CA LEU A 95 -3.64 -11.67 14.01
C LEU A 95 -3.17 -12.76 13.04
N GLY A 96 -1.99 -12.57 12.48
CA GLY A 96 -1.44 -13.36 11.37
C GLY A 96 -2.07 -13.00 10.01
N TRP A 97 -1.33 -13.32 8.94
CA TRP A 97 -1.67 -12.89 7.59
C TRP A 97 -3.09 -13.28 7.11
N LYS A 98 -3.62 -14.43 7.56
CA LYS A 98 -4.96 -14.88 7.15
C LYS A 98 -6.07 -13.97 7.67
N ALA A 99 -6.02 -13.65 8.96
CA ALA A 99 -7.02 -12.77 9.57
C ALA A 99 -6.89 -11.34 9.02
N VAL A 100 -5.67 -10.88 8.72
CA VAL A 100 -5.45 -9.57 8.09
C VAL A 100 -6.03 -9.52 6.67
N VAL A 101 -5.92 -10.59 5.89
CA VAL A 101 -6.57 -10.68 4.58
C VAL A 101 -8.10 -10.63 4.70
N GLU A 102 -8.69 -11.36 5.63
CA GLU A 102 -10.15 -11.30 5.87
C GLU A 102 -10.58 -9.89 6.30
N GLU A 103 -9.82 -9.24 7.15
CA GLU A 103 -10.09 -7.85 7.54
C GLU A 103 -9.96 -6.89 6.34
N ALA A 104 -8.94 -7.06 5.48
CA ALA A 104 -8.79 -6.27 4.27
C ALA A 104 -10.01 -6.41 3.35
N ARG A 105 -10.46 -7.65 3.14
CA ARG A 105 -11.66 -7.94 2.34
C ARG A 105 -12.92 -7.28 2.92
N ARG A 106 -13.07 -7.34 4.25
CA ARG A 106 -14.19 -6.70 4.97
C ARG A 106 -14.19 -5.18 4.78
N VAL A 107 -13.02 -4.55 4.93
CA VAL A 107 -12.88 -3.09 4.84
C VAL A 107 -13.16 -2.58 3.42
N VAL A 108 -12.53 -3.18 2.40
CA VAL A 108 -12.69 -2.69 1.03
C VAL A 108 -14.04 -3.04 0.41
N GLY A 109 -14.68 -4.14 0.88
CA GLY A 109 -15.98 -4.60 0.37
C GLY A 109 -15.97 -4.90 -1.13
N ASP A 110 -17.13 -4.77 -1.79
CA ASP A 110 -17.33 -5.17 -3.19
C ASP A 110 -17.01 -4.06 -4.21
N GLY A 111 -16.67 -2.87 -3.74
CA GLY A 111 -16.39 -1.71 -4.61
C GLY A 111 -15.03 -1.79 -5.30
N PRO A 112 -14.76 -0.90 -6.28
CA PRO A 112 -13.46 -0.83 -6.93
C PRO A 112 -12.36 -0.60 -5.91
N THR A 113 -11.31 -1.42 -5.98
CA THR A 113 -10.21 -1.45 -5.01
C THR A 113 -8.87 -1.43 -5.71
N TYR A 114 -7.94 -0.66 -5.19
CA TYR A 114 -6.56 -0.55 -5.64
C TYR A 114 -5.62 -1.23 -4.64
N ILE A 115 -4.55 -1.86 -5.12
CA ILE A 115 -3.46 -2.37 -4.29
C ILE A 115 -2.29 -1.40 -4.45
N SER A 116 -1.81 -0.83 -3.35
CA SER A 116 -0.56 -0.07 -3.31
C SER A 116 0.42 -0.79 -2.40
N PHE A 117 1.58 -1.15 -2.93
CA PHE A 117 2.60 -1.86 -2.19
C PHE A 117 3.89 -1.06 -2.18
N ASP A 118 4.24 -0.51 -1.01
CA ASP A 118 5.56 0.02 -0.76
C ASP A 118 6.51 -1.12 -0.37
N VAL A 119 7.68 -1.15 -1.00
CA VAL A 119 8.64 -2.23 -0.74
C VAL A 119 9.22 -2.17 0.68
N ASP A 120 9.16 -1.01 1.34
CA ASP A 120 9.59 -0.86 2.73
C ASP A 120 8.59 -1.43 3.76
N GLY A 121 7.38 -1.81 3.34
CA GLY A 121 6.49 -2.66 4.13
C GLY A 121 7.11 -4.01 4.48
N LEU A 122 8.07 -4.49 3.65
CA LEU A 122 8.89 -5.65 3.97
C LEU A 122 9.98 -5.30 4.99
N ASP A 123 10.44 -6.29 5.75
CA ASP A 123 11.63 -6.12 6.58
C ASP A 123 12.87 -5.86 5.72
N PRO A 124 13.79 -4.95 6.12
CA PRO A 124 14.99 -4.64 5.37
C PRO A 124 15.93 -5.83 5.11
N VAL A 125 15.78 -6.93 5.85
CA VAL A 125 16.51 -8.17 5.56
C VAL A 125 16.12 -8.76 4.20
N TYR A 126 14.91 -8.50 3.74
CA TYR A 126 14.40 -8.94 2.42
C TYR A 126 14.49 -7.84 1.36
N ALA A 127 14.28 -6.59 1.75
CA ALA A 127 14.21 -5.45 0.84
C ALA A 127 15.02 -4.25 1.35
N PRO A 128 16.38 -4.34 1.38
CA PRO A 128 17.21 -3.25 1.88
C PRO A 128 17.27 -2.04 0.94
N GLY A 129 16.95 -2.21 -0.34
CA GLY A 129 17.08 -1.19 -1.38
C GLY A 129 15.87 -0.25 -1.48
N THR A 130 15.57 0.46 -0.41
CA THR A 130 14.52 1.47 -0.32
C THR A 130 15.02 2.72 0.40
N GLY A 131 14.28 3.82 0.31
CA GLY A 131 14.67 5.12 0.86
C GLY A 131 14.51 5.23 2.37
N THR A 132 13.44 4.65 2.90
CA THR A 132 13.02 4.78 4.31
C THR A 132 12.74 3.40 4.94
N PRO A 133 13.76 2.52 5.02
CA PRO A 133 13.58 1.18 5.56
C PRO A 133 13.29 1.22 7.07
N GLU A 134 12.32 0.41 7.51
CA GLU A 134 11.99 0.21 8.90
C GLU A 134 12.08 -1.28 9.27
N VAL A 135 12.77 -1.61 10.36
CA VAL A 135 12.96 -3.00 10.81
C VAL A 135 11.67 -3.58 11.40
N GLY A 136 11.59 -4.91 11.47
CA GLY A 136 10.43 -5.63 12.02
C GLY A 136 9.27 -5.74 11.03
N GLY A 137 9.54 -5.68 9.73
CA GLY A 137 8.53 -5.72 8.67
C GLY A 137 8.06 -7.11 8.27
N LEU A 138 7.26 -7.14 7.19
CA LEU A 138 6.71 -8.36 6.61
C LEU A 138 7.81 -9.21 5.96
N THR A 139 7.61 -10.52 5.95
CA THR A 139 8.41 -11.43 5.11
C THR A 139 7.90 -11.39 3.67
N THR A 140 8.76 -11.75 2.71
CA THR A 140 8.36 -11.85 1.30
C THR A 140 7.27 -12.91 1.07
N LEU A 141 7.29 -14.01 1.85
CA LEU A 141 6.26 -15.05 1.74
C LEU A 141 4.90 -14.56 2.24
N GLU A 142 4.85 -13.86 3.36
CA GLU A 142 3.60 -13.26 3.89
C GLU A 142 3.02 -12.26 2.90
N ALA A 143 3.85 -11.40 2.31
CA ALA A 143 3.43 -10.46 1.28
C ALA A 143 2.78 -11.16 0.09
N GLN A 144 3.41 -12.20 -0.47
CA GLN A 144 2.84 -13.00 -1.56
C GLN A 144 1.51 -13.65 -1.16
N LEU A 145 1.44 -14.26 0.04
CA LEU A 145 0.22 -14.91 0.52
C LEU A 145 -0.93 -13.92 0.72
N MET A 146 -0.63 -12.71 1.24
CA MET A 146 -1.63 -11.66 1.39
C MET A 146 -2.13 -11.17 0.04
N ILE A 147 -1.24 -10.87 -0.92
CA ILE A 147 -1.66 -10.45 -2.26
C ILE A 147 -2.56 -11.53 -2.91
N ARG A 148 -2.16 -12.79 -2.87
CA ARG A 148 -2.97 -13.91 -3.38
C ARG A 148 -4.32 -14.02 -2.67
N GLY A 149 -4.37 -13.76 -1.36
CA GLY A 149 -5.58 -13.74 -0.56
C GLY A 149 -6.59 -12.65 -0.97
N LEU A 150 -6.17 -11.64 -1.74
CA LEU A 150 -7.06 -10.61 -2.30
C LEU A 150 -7.75 -11.04 -3.60
N GLN A 151 -7.45 -12.23 -4.13
CA GLN A 151 -8.15 -12.78 -5.30
C GLN A 151 -9.66 -12.80 -5.04
N GLY A 152 -10.45 -12.43 -6.04
CA GLY A 152 -11.89 -12.37 -5.90
C GLY A 152 -12.44 -10.98 -5.60
N LEU A 153 -11.63 -10.05 -5.09
CA LEU A 153 -12.02 -8.65 -4.93
C LEU A 153 -12.19 -7.95 -6.30
N ASN A 154 -12.88 -6.82 -6.30
CA ASN A 154 -13.03 -5.97 -7.48
C ASN A 154 -11.78 -5.08 -7.69
N LEU A 155 -10.64 -5.72 -7.95
CA LEU A 155 -9.36 -5.03 -8.14
C LEU A 155 -9.34 -4.30 -9.49
N ILE A 156 -9.04 -3.01 -9.47
CA ILE A 156 -9.01 -2.16 -10.67
C ILE A 156 -7.60 -1.79 -11.12
N GLY A 157 -6.60 -2.05 -10.28
CA GLY A 157 -5.19 -1.77 -10.53
C GLY A 157 -4.35 -2.00 -9.29
N GLY A 158 -3.06 -1.82 -9.44
CA GLY A 158 -2.11 -1.82 -8.33
C GLY A 158 -0.76 -1.29 -8.78
N ASP A 159 0.04 -0.89 -7.80
CA ASP A 159 1.42 -0.50 -7.99
C ASP A 159 2.34 -1.16 -6.96
N LEU A 160 3.63 -1.06 -7.24
CA LEU A 160 4.72 -1.33 -6.32
C LEU A 160 5.71 -0.18 -6.45
N VAL A 161 6.11 0.39 -5.33
CA VAL A 161 6.86 1.63 -5.26
C VAL A 161 8.07 1.54 -4.32
N GLU A 162 8.86 2.59 -4.27
CA GLU A 162 10.00 2.84 -3.38
C GLU A 162 11.19 1.88 -3.56
N VAL A 163 11.28 1.14 -4.66
CA VAL A 163 12.54 0.46 -5.00
C VAL A 163 13.58 1.51 -5.39
N ALA A 164 14.64 1.61 -4.59
CA ALA A 164 15.74 2.56 -4.77
C ALA A 164 17.03 1.83 -5.21
N PRO A 165 17.31 1.69 -6.52
CA PRO A 165 18.45 0.95 -7.03
C PRO A 165 19.81 1.36 -6.45
N PRO A 166 20.07 2.64 -6.12
CA PRO A 166 21.35 3.03 -5.48
C PRO A 166 21.59 2.37 -4.12
N PHE A 167 20.54 1.93 -3.43
CA PHE A 167 20.61 1.24 -2.14
C PHE A 167 20.44 -0.28 -2.27
N ASP A 168 20.34 -0.80 -3.49
CA ASP A 168 20.16 -2.24 -3.81
C ASP A 168 21.35 -2.82 -4.61
N PRO A 169 22.56 -2.86 -4.04
CA PRO A 169 23.76 -3.24 -4.80
C PRO A 169 23.73 -4.68 -5.33
N THR A 170 22.89 -5.53 -4.77
CA THR A 170 22.74 -6.92 -5.19
C THR A 170 21.57 -7.13 -6.16
N GLY A 171 20.69 -6.16 -6.33
CA GLY A 171 19.45 -6.29 -7.10
C GLY A 171 18.38 -7.14 -6.40
N ASN A 172 18.57 -7.47 -5.13
CA ASN A 172 17.63 -8.32 -4.39
C ASN A 172 16.27 -7.66 -4.21
N THR A 173 16.26 -6.37 -3.85
CA THR A 173 15.00 -5.61 -3.67
C THR A 173 14.25 -5.48 -4.99
N ALA A 174 14.96 -5.23 -6.10
CA ALA A 174 14.36 -5.19 -7.42
C ALA A 174 13.76 -6.55 -7.82
N LEU A 175 14.43 -7.68 -7.51
CA LEU A 175 13.90 -9.02 -7.74
C LEU A 175 12.63 -9.28 -6.92
N VAL A 176 12.64 -8.93 -5.64
CA VAL A 176 11.47 -9.04 -4.75
C VAL A 176 10.32 -8.17 -5.29
N GLY A 177 10.61 -6.92 -5.63
CA GLY A 177 9.64 -6.00 -6.22
C GLY A 177 9.01 -6.54 -7.50
N ALA A 178 9.81 -7.06 -8.42
CA ALA A 178 9.31 -7.68 -9.66
C ALA A 178 8.40 -8.89 -9.37
N THR A 179 8.74 -9.69 -8.36
CA THR A 179 7.93 -10.85 -7.96
C THR A 179 6.59 -10.41 -7.39
N LEU A 180 6.57 -9.45 -6.47
CA LEU A 180 5.32 -8.94 -5.88
C LEU A 180 4.45 -8.22 -6.92
N MET A 181 5.08 -7.46 -7.85
CA MET A 181 4.35 -6.85 -8.97
C MET A 181 3.69 -7.91 -9.86
N PHE A 182 4.35 -9.05 -10.09
CA PHE A 182 3.76 -10.16 -10.84
C PHE A 182 2.55 -10.76 -10.09
N GLU A 183 2.64 -10.93 -8.77
CA GLU A 183 1.50 -11.37 -7.95
C GLU A 183 0.31 -10.39 -8.03
N ILE A 184 0.58 -9.09 -7.92
CA ILE A 184 -0.43 -8.04 -8.09
C ILE A 184 -1.06 -8.12 -9.49
N LEU A 185 -0.24 -8.27 -10.54
CA LEU A 185 -0.73 -8.41 -11.92
C LEU A 185 -1.66 -9.61 -12.07
N CYS A 186 -1.32 -10.76 -11.46
CA CYS A 186 -2.14 -11.97 -11.53
C CYS A 186 -3.53 -11.77 -10.91
N VAL A 187 -3.62 -11.20 -9.70
CA VAL A 187 -4.91 -10.98 -9.03
C VAL A 187 -5.75 -9.89 -9.71
N VAL A 188 -5.11 -8.86 -10.27
CA VAL A 188 -5.80 -7.83 -11.06
C VAL A 188 -6.29 -8.40 -12.39
N ALA A 189 -5.50 -9.24 -13.07
CA ALA A 189 -5.90 -9.90 -14.32
C ALA A 189 -7.11 -10.82 -14.11
N ASP A 190 -7.13 -11.59 -13.02
CA ASP A 190 -8.29 -12.40 -12.60
C ASP A 190 -9.55 -11.52 -12.42
N ALA A 191 -9.41 -10.39 -11.71
CA ALA A 191 -10.52 -9.46 -11.50
C ALA A 191 -11.06 -8.89 -12.83
N VAL A 192 -10.17 -8.54 -13.78
CA VAL A 192 -10.55 -8.06 -15.13
C VAL A 192 -11.26 -9.16 -15.92
N ALA A 193 -10.76 -10.40 -15.87
CA ALA A 193 -11.38 -11.53 -16.58
C ALA A 193 -12.80 -11.78 -16.09
N ARG A 194 -13.05 -11.73 -14.78
CA ARG A 194 -14.38 -11.93 -14.16
C ARG A 194 -15.41 -10.84 -14.51
N ARG A 195 -14.97 -9.61 -14.83
CA ARG A 195 -15.88 -8.53 -15.28
C ARG A 195 -16.39 -8.69 -16.72
N LYS A 196 -15.72 -9.52 -17.51
CA LYS A 196 -16.06 -9.73 -18.93
C LYS A 196 -17.03 -10.89 -19.13
N VAL A 197 -17.37 -11.60 -18.07
CA VAL A 197 -18.36 -12.69 -18.06
C VAL A 197 -19.67 -12.18 -17.46
#